data_fe4c6ba708194341d3cb9869af5d6107
#
_entry.id   fe4c6ba708194341d3cb9869af5d6107
#
_cell.length_a   1.000
_cell.length_b   1.000
_cell.length_c   1.000
_cell.angle_alpha   90.00
_cell.angle_beta   90.00
_cell.angle_gamma   90.00
#
_symmetry.space_group_name_H-M   'P 1'
#
loop_
_entity.id
_entity.type
_entity.pdbx_description
1 polymer ?
#
loop_
_entity_poly.entity_id
_entity_poly.type
_entity_poly.pdbx_seq_one_letter_code
_entity_poly.pdbx_strand_id
1 'polypeptide(L)'
;MPRGSPSYRLHRPSGQAVVTLRGRDIYLGRFDSPESHQRFAEVMRDHADGRPVIVLGSAGITVAEAVVIYLDHARRYYRDSKGQSTGQLPRIQRALTTLVQLHASLRLAELGPKHLRECQREWVGEGLSRRYCNHLLVVTKTACKHLAREGLLPAAKWVEIQLVEGLKLGRTEARESQETRPVPEADLYATMPHCSQVVQDMVTVQLLTGCRSGELIRMSWETVEKHPDGWVCRPPRHKNAWRGHARSIHIGPQAQSILRRYEGRPGLIFTWGSGKPYTVSSYAKHILRACRRARVDEWRPGQLRHNAATVIQGALGWDAARAVLGHRTVSTTRIYADRDAAAAAEAARRLG
;
A
#
# COMPACT_ATOMS: atom_id res chain seq x y z
N MET A 1 -44.78 -8.28 -16.38
CA MET A 1 -45.37 -8.69 -15.11
C MET A 1 -44.48 -8.15 -14.00
N PRO A 2 -44.96 -7.31 -13.09
CA PRO A 2 -44.13 -6.90 -11.94
C PRO A 2 -43.84 -8.14 -11.10
N ARG A 3 -42.57 -8.41 -10.88
CA ARG A 3 -42.11 -9.49 -9.98
C ARG A 3 -42.54 -9.11 -8.57
N GLY A 4 -43.38 -9.95 -7.94
CA GLY A 4 -43.88 -9.72 -6.59
C GLY A 4 -42.77 -9.44 -5.59
N SER A 5 -43.08 -8.65 -4.56
CA SER A 5 -42.15 -8.34 -3.48
C SER A 5 -41.62 -9.62 -2.83
N PRO A 6 -40.32 -9.68 -2.47
CA PRO A 6 -39.76 -10.86 -1.78
C PRO A 6 -40.58 -11.18 -0.52
N SER A 7 -41.01 -12.43 -0.35
CA SER A 7 -41.87 -12.85 0.76
C SER A 7 -41.20 -13.96 1.59
N TYR A 8 -41.41 -13.91 2.90
CA TYR A 8 -41.04 -14.96 3.83
C TYR A 8 -42.00 -16.15 3.68
N ARG A 9 -41.52 -17.35 3.40
CA ARG A 9 -42.34 -18.54 3.14
C ARG A 9 -41.72 -19.82 3.69
N LEU A 10 -42.56 -20.82 3.95
CA LEU A 10 -42.11 -22.15 4.35
C LEU A 10 -41.66 -22.96 3.12
N HIS A 11 -40.46 -23.49 3.15
CA HIS A 11 -40.00 -24.54 2.26
C HIS A 11 -40.41 -25.92 2.84
N ARG A 12 -41.57 -26.43 2.43
CA ARG A 12 -42.15 -27.65 3.01
C ARG A 12 -41.21 -28.85 3.05
N PRO A 13 -40.37 -29.15 2.03
CA PRO A 13 -39.50 -30.31 2.06
C PRO A 13 -38.42 -30.27 3.15
N SER A 14 -37.93 -29.09 3.53
CA SER A 14 -36.86 -28.94 4.55
C SER A 14 -37.35 -28.37 5.87
N GLY A 15 -38.59 -27.91 5.97
CA GLY A 15 -39.12 -27.23 7.17
C GLY A 15 -38.46 -25.84 7.43
N GLN A 16 -37.73 -25.31 6.51
CA GLN A 16 -37.03 -24.03 6.67
C GLN A 16 -37.84 -22.86 6.10
N ALA A 17 -37.61 -21.69 6.68
CA ALA A 17 -38.03 -20.44 6.09
C ALA A 17 -37.17 -20.13 4.86
N VAL A 18 -37.78 -19.56 3.82
CA VAL A 18 -37.08 -19.20 2.58
C VAL A 18 -37.63 -17.89 2.03
N VAL A 19 -36.76 -17.08 1.42
CA VAL A 19 -37.08 -15.92 0.60
C VAL A 19 -36.40 -16.05 -0.75
N THR A 20 -37.12 -15.72 -1.84
CA THR A 20 -36.52 -15.72 -3.19
C THR A 20 -36.13 -14.33 -3.58
N LEU A 21 -34.83 -14.08 -3.84
CA LEU A 21 -34.30 -12.83 -4.36
C LEU A 21 -33.57 -13.06 -5.67
N ARG A 22 -33.91 -12.27 -6.67
CA ARG A 22 -33.28 -12.35 -8.02
C ARG A 22 -33.27 -13.76 -8.60
N GLY A 23 -34.33 -14.55 -8.32
CA GLY A 23 -34.48 -15.92 -8.82
C GLY A 23 -33.69 -16.99 -8.04
N ARG A 24 -33.13 -16.66 -6.88
CA ARG A 24 -32.43 -17.59 -5.98
C ARG A 24 -33.15 -17.68 -4.65
N ASP A 25 -33.32 -18.90 -4.15
CA ASP A 25 -33.88 -19.18 -2.83
C ASP A 25 -32.79 -19.04 -1.75
N ILE A 26 -33.11 -18.24 -0.74
CA ILE A 26 -32.28 -18.00 0.44
C ILE A 26 -32.95 -18.67 1.64
N TYR A 27 -32.29 -19.65 2.20
CA TYR A 27 -32.77 -20.35 3.40
C TYR A 27 -32.39 -19.55 4.65
N LEU A 28 -33.38 -19.36 5.53
CA LEU A 28 -33.29 -18.43 6.66
C LEU A 28 -33.21 -19.17 8.01
N GLY A 29 -33.24 -20.49 8.00
CA GLY A 29 -33.29 -21.34 9.20
C GLY A 29 -34.70 -21.93 9.40
N ARG A 30 -34.96 -22.50 10.59
CA ARG A 30 -36.24 -23.15 10.93
C ARG A 30 -37.41 -22.18 10.76
N PHE A 31 -38.43 -22.58 10.01
CA PHE A 31 -39.59 -21.73 9.76
C PHE A 31 -40.22 -21.23 11.05
N ASP A 32 -40.59 -19.97 11.08
CA ASP A 32 -41.25 -19.28 12.21
C ASP A 32 -40.44 -19.23 13.52
N SER A 33 -39.10 -19.42 13.43
CA SER A 33 -38.22 -19.15 14.58
C SER A 33 -37.83 -17.68 14.65
N PRO A 34 -37.56 -17.13 15.87
CA PRO A 34 -37.07 -15.76 16.03
C PRO A 34 -35.84 -15.45 15.17
N GLU A 35 -34.90 -16.40 15.06
CA GLU A 35 -33.69 -16.29 14.28
C GLU A 35 -33.99 -16.20 12.77
N SER A 36 -35.01 -16.93 12.29
CA SER A 36 -35.37 -16.87 10.86
C SER A 36 -36.06 -15.57 10.49
N HIS A 37 -36.84 -14.97 11.38
CA HIS A 37 -37.44 -13.64 11.20
C HIS A 37 -36.36 -12.55 11.25
N GLN A 38 -35.44 -12.63 12.19
CA GLN A 38 -34.31 -11.70 12.25
C GLN A 38 -33.49 -11.76 10.95
N ARG A 39 -33.21 -12.99 10.50
CA ARG A 39 -32.46 -13.23 9.26
C ARG A 39 -33.19 -12.69 8.02
N PHE A 40 -34.51 -12.87 7.97
CA PHE A 40 -35.32 -12.28 6.91
C PHE A 40 -35.20 -10.75 6.88
N ALA A 41 -35.30 -10.10 8.04
CA ALA A 41 -35.16 -8.65 8.15
C ALA A 41 -33.75 -8.15 7.70
N GLU A 42 -32.69 -8.88 8.06
CA GLU A 42 -31.33 -8.58 7.61
C GLU A 42 -31.18 -8.69 6.10
N VAL A 43 -31.66 -9.82 5.52
CA VAL A 43 -31.64 -10.08 4.08
C VAL A 43 -32.39 -9.02 3.29
N MET A 44 -33.55 -8.59 3.80
CA MET A 44 -34.38 -7.56 3.16
C MET A 44 -33.70 -6.17 3.27
N ARG A 45 -33.05 -5.86 4.38
CA ARG A 45 -32.29 -4.61 4.56
C ARG A 45 -31.12 -4.57 3.59
N ASP A 46 -30.30 -5.64 3.52
CA ASP A 46 -29.17 -5.71 2.60
C ASP A 46 -29.63 -5.61 1.14
N HIS A 47 -30.76 -6.22 0.80
CA HIS A 47 -31.35 -6.10 -0.53
C HIS A 47 -31.78 -4.68 -0.86
N ALA A 48 -32.43 -3.98 0.09
CA ALA A 48 -32.85 -2.60 -0.06
C ALA A 48 -31.67 -1.63 -0.17
N ASP A 49 -30.60 -1.87 0.59
CA ASP A 49 -29.35 -1.08 0.57
C ASP A 49 -28.46 -1.40 -0.65
N GLY A 50 -28.90 -2.29 -1.55
CA GLY A 50 -28.10 -2.73 -2.69
C GLY A 50 -26.84 -3.51 -2.30
N ARG A 51 -26.77 -3.99 -1.06
CA ARG A 51 -25.68 -4.85 -0.59
C ARG A 51 -25.81 -6.26 -1.17
N PRO A 52 -24.72 -6.97 -1.38
CA PRO A 52 -24.80 -8.37 -1.78
C PRO A 52 -25.45 -9.17 -0.65
N VAL A 53 -26.63 -9.72 -0.93
CA VAL A 53 -27.31 -10.63 0.00
C VAL A 53 -26.56 -11.95 0.00
N ILE A 54 -25.95 -12.27 1.14
CA ILE A 54 -25.17 -13.49 1.30
C ILE A 54 -26.16 -14.63 1.57
N VAL A 55 -26.30 -15.52 0.60
CA VAL A 55 -27.04 -16.77 0.79
C VAL A 55 -26.15 -17.71 1.56
N LEU A 56 -26.30 -17.73 2.89
CA LEU A 56 -25.74 -18.81 3.69
C LEU A 56 -26.63 -20.05 3.44
N GLY A 57 -26.27 -20.84 2.43
CA GLY A 57 -26.80 -22.22 2.37
C GLY A 57 -26.44 -22.95 3.66
N SER A 58 -27.14 -24.03 3.98
CA SER A 58 -26.84 -24.90 5.17
C SER A 58 -25.38 -25.35 5.27
N ALA A 59 -24.61 -25.19 4.21
CA ALA A 59 -23.19 -25.51 4.10
C ALA A 59 -22.23 -24.30 4.26
N GLY A 60 -22.71 -23.06 4.49
CA GLY A 60 -21.87 -21.85 4.59
C GLY A 60 -21.35 -21.35 3.22
N ILE A 61 -20.65 -20.21 3.21
CA ILE A 61 -20.05 -19.63 2.02
C ILE A 61 -18.69 -20.26 1.69
N THR A 62 -18.32 -20.24 0.42
CA THR A 62 -16.99 -20.64 -0.06
C THR A 62 -15.97 -19.52 0.09
N VAL A 63 -14.69 -19.87 0.01
CA VAL A 63 -13.59 -18.89 -0.04
C VAL A 63 -13.75 -17.92 -1.24
N ALA A 64 -14.16 -18.44 -2.41
CA ALA A 64 -14.37 -17.57 -3.59
C ALA A 64 -15.46 -16.52 -3.35
N GLU A 65 -16.60 -16.92 -2.78
CA GLU A 65 -17.69 -16.00 -2.45
C GLU A 65 -17.27 -14.98 -1.39
N ALA A 66 -16.56 -15.42 -0.35
CA ALA A 66 -16.02 -14.54 0.70
C ALA A 66 -15.04 -13.51 0.15
N VAL A 67 -14.19 -13.90 -0.81
CA VAL A 67 -13.25 -12.98 -1.47
C VAL A 67 -13.99 -11.92 -2.29
N VAL A 68 -15.07 -12.27 -3.00
CA VAL A 68 -15.91 -11.29 -3.73
C VAL A 68 -16.49 -10.26 -2.77
N ILE A 69 -17.02 -10.70 -1.63
CA ILE A 69 -17.58 -9.82 -0.58
C ILE A 69 -16.51 -8.86 -0.07
N TYR A 70 -15.34 -9.39 0.28
CA TYR A 70 -14.26 -8.55 0.79
C TYR A 70 -13.73 -7.57 -0.27
N LEU A 71 -13.61 -7.98 -1.53
CA LEU A 71 -13.18 -7.07 -2.61
C LEU A 71 -14.17 -5.95 -2.84
N ASP A 72 -15.47 -6.20 -2.69
CA ASP A 72 -16.48 -5.15 -2.79
C ASP A 72 -16.37 -4.16 -1.62
N HIS A 73 -16.19 -4.65 -0.38
CA HIS A 73 -15.84 -3.81 0.76
C HIS A 73 -14.56 -3.00 0.48
N ALA A 74 -13.49 -3.65 0.01
CA ALA A 74 -12.20 -3.00 -0.25
C ALA A 74 -12.29 -1.88 -1.30
N ARG A 75 -13.09 -2.05 -2.36
CA ARG A 75 -13.35 -1.00 -3.37
C ARG A 75 -14.00 0.24 -2.77
N ARG A 76 -14.85 0.09 -1.77
CA ARG A 76 -15.53 1.19 -1.09
C ARG A 76 -14.66 1.82 -0.01
N TYR A 77 -13.92 1.01 0.74
CA TYR A 77 -13.14 1.43 1.89
C TYR A 77 -11.80 2.09 1.52
N TYR A 78 -11.05 1.52 0.57
CA TYR A 78 -9.72 2.04 0.21
C TYR A 78 -9.81 3.16 -0.82
N ARG A 79 -10.45 4.27 -0.44
CA ARG A 79 -10.55 5.50 -1.22
C ARG A 79 -9.83 6.63 -0.52
N ASP A 80 -9.33 7.57 -1.31
CA ASP A 80 -8.77 8.81 -0.79
C ASP A 80 -9.86 9.85 -0.49
N SER A 81 -9.48 11.02 0.06
CA SER A 81 -10.41 12.12 0.37
C SER A 81 -11.18 12.67 -0.84
N LYS A 82 -10.76 12.34 -2.07
CA LYS A 82 -11.47 12.69 -3.32
C LYS A 82 -12.27 11.51 -3.89
N GLY A 83 -12.46 10.44 -3.11
CA GLY A 83 -13.19 9.25 -3.53
C GLY A 83 -12.47 8.37 -4.56
N GLN A 84 -11.19 8.65 -4.89
CA GLN A 84 -10.42 7.85 -5.84
C GLN A 84 -9.81 6.63 -5.16
N SER A 85 -9.71 5.51 -5.90
CA SER A 85 -9.08 4.29 -5.38
C SER A 85 -7.64 4.54 -4.99
N THR A 86 -7.28 4.07 -3.80
CA THR A 86 -5.88 4.05 -3.36
C THR A 86 -5.12 2.90 -4.04
N GLY A 87 -3.79 2.94 -4.07
CA GLY A 87 -2.96 1.88 -4.62
C GLY A 87 -2.98 0.55 -3.83
N GLN A 88 -3.91 0.38 -2.87
CA GLN A 88 -4.03 -0.84 -2.07
C GLN A 88 -4.80 -1.95 -2.80
N LEU A 89 -5.81 -1.58 -3.60
CA LEU A 89 -6.70 -2.56 -4.25
C LEU A 89 -5.96 -3.60 -5.11
N PRO A 90 -4.99 -3.24 -5.98
CA PRO A 90 -4.24 -4.23 -6.76
C PRO A 90 -3.45 -5.23 -5.88
N ARG A 91 -2.94 -4.78 -4.73
CA ARG A 91 -2.24 -5.65 -3.78
C ARG A 91 -3.18 -6.62 -3.08
N ILE A 92 -4.35 -6.14 -2.71
CA ILE A 92 -5.41 -6.97 -2.12
C ILE A 92 -5.85 -8.01 -3.13
N GLN A 93 -6.11 -7.62 -4.37
CA GLN A 93 -6.46 -8.55 -5.46
C GLN A 93 -5.36 -9.60 -5.64
N ARG A 94 -4.08 -9.19 -5.71
CA ARG A 94 -2.97 -10.12 -5.87
C ARG A 94 -2.90 -11.18 -4.75
N ALA A 95 -3.05 -10.77 -3.48
CA ALA A 95 -3.03 -11.68 -2.35
C ALA A 95 -4.20 -12.68 -2.38
N LEU A 96 -5.41 -12.18 -2.67
CA LEU A 96 -6.62 -13.00 -2.65
C LEU A 96 -6.79 -13.85 -3.90
N THR A 97 -6.19 -13.49 -5.04
CA THR A 97 -6.16 -14.32 -6.25
C THR A 97 -5.51 -15.66 -5.95
N THR A 98 -4.36 -15.70 -5.30
CA THR A 98 -3.71 -16.96 -4.92
C THR A 98 -4.58 -17.80 -3.99
N LEU A 99 -5.22 -17.16 -3.00
CA LEU A 99 -6.14 -17.87 -2.09
C LEU A 99 -7.31 -18.52 -2.84
N VAL A 100 -7.88 -17.82 -3.84
CA VAL A 100 -8.96 -18.35 -4.68
C VAL A 100 -8.45 -19.44 -5.62
N GLN A 101 -7.29 -19.25 -6.25
CA GLN A 101 -6.71 -20.25 -7.15
C GLN A 101 -6.52 -21.60 -6.47
N LEU A 102 -6.07 -21.59 -5.21
CA LEU A 102 -5.80 -22.82 -4.46
C LEU A 102 -7.04 -23.38 -3.76
N HIS A 103 -7.97 -22.53 -3.31
CA HIS A 103 -9.01 -22.93 -2.37
C HIS A 103 -10.41 -22.37 -2.70
N ALA A 104 -10.73 -22.10 -3.97
CA ALA A 104 -12.01 -21.49 -4.37
C ALA A 104 -13.25 -22.15 -3.79
N SER A 105 -13.33 -23.48 -3.85
CA SER A 105 -14.48 -24.28 -3.42
C SER A 105 -14.46 -24.65 -1.93
N LEU A 106 -13.36 -24.38 -1.22
CA LEU A 106 -13.25 -24.63 0.21
C LEU A 106 -14.31 -23.82 0.98
N ARG A 107 -14.98 -24.45 1.94
CA ARG A 107 -15.87 -23.71 2.84
C ARG A 107 -15.08 -22.74 3.70
N LEU A 108 -15.54 -21.49 3.79
CA LEU A 108 -14.83 -20.47 4.56
C LEU A 108 -14.62 -20.85 6.02
N ALA A 109 -15.57 -21.57 6.61
CA ALA A 109 -15.48 -22.11 7.97
C ALA A 109 -14.36 -23.16 8.15
N GLU A 110 -13.86 -23.75 7.08
CA GLU A 110 -12.76 -24.73 7.09
C GLU A 110 -11.40 -24.06 6.82
N LEU A 111 -11.41 -22.78 6.41
CA LEU A 111 -10.19 -22.03 6.16
C LEU A 111 -9.36 -21.95 7.45
N GLY A 112 -8.10 -22.34 7.36
CA GLY A 112 -7.21 -22.36 8.51
C GLY A 112 -5.74 -22.19 8.14
N PRO A 113 -4.83 -22.34 9.11
CA PRO A 113 -3.39 -22.06 8.95
C PRO A 113 -2.72 -22.80 7.80
N LYS A 114 -3.13 -24.05 7.53
CA LYS A 114 -2.55 -24.85 6.45
C LYS A 114 -2.72 -24.19 5.08
N HIS A 115 -3.89 -23.65 4.81
CA HIS A 115 -4.23 -23.04 3.53
C HIS A 115 -3.44 -21.73 3.29
N LEU A 116 -3.23 -20.95 4.34
CA LEU A 116 -2.39 -19.75 4.24
C LEU A 116 -0.92 -20.10 4.04
N ARG A 117 -0.44 -21.21 4.65
CA ARG A 117 0.92 -21.71 4.38
C ARG A 117 1.08 -22.24 2.95
N GLU A 118 0.03 -22.79 2.37
CA GLU A 118 0.01 -23.17 0.94
C GLU A 118 0.11 -21.94 0.06
N CYS A 119 -0.60 -20.85 0.35
CA CYS A 119 -0.41 -19.58 -0.34
C CYS A 119 1.02 -19.03 -0.19
N GLN A 120 1.63 -19.15 1.00
CA GLN A 120 3.02 -18.72 1.19
C GLN A 120 3.99 -19.54 0.31
N ARG A 121 3.80 -20.87 0.22
CA ARG A 121 4.62 -21.75 -0.64
C ARG A 121 4.46 -21.38 -2.10
N GLU A 122 3.24 -21.12 -2.55
CA GLU A 122 2.97 -20.70 -3.92
C GLU A 122 3.71 -19.38 -4.26
N TRP A 123 3.61 -18.36 -3.38
CA TRP A 123 4.34 -17.10 -3.57
C TRP A 123 5.86 -17.26 -3.59
N VAL A 124 6.40 -18.18 -2.80
CA VAL A 124 7.83 -18.53 -2.83
C VAL A 124 8.18 -19.22 -4.14
N GLY A 125 7.38 -20.19 -4.60
CA GLY A 125 7.55 -20.87 -5.87
C GLY A 125 7.51 -19.96 -7.08
N GLU A 126 6.69 -18.89 -7.03
CA GLU A 126 6.68 -17.80 -8.04
C GLU A 126 7.95 -16.91 -8.01
N GLY A 127 8.88 -17.14 -7.10
CA GLY A 127 10.12 -16.36 -6.95
C GLY A 127 9.90 -14.98 -6.31
N LEU A 128 8.78 -14.78 -5.60
CA LEU A 128 8.54 -13.51 -4.88
C LEU A 128 9.51 -13.35 -3.72
N SER A 129 9.87 -12.09 -3.40
CA SER A 129 10.74 -11.84 -2.26
C SER A 129 10.02 -12.12 -0.93
N ARG A 130 10.78 -12.59 0.07
CA ARG A 130 10.28 -12.86 1.43
C ARG A 130 9.47 -11.70 2.01
N ARG A 131 9.95 -10.47 1.86
CA ARG A 131 9.24 -9.27 2.33
C ARG A 131 7.89 -9.10 1.63
N TYR A 132 7.81 -9.43 0.34
CA TYR A 132 6.55 -9.33 -0.40
C TYR A 132 5.59 -10.47 -0.05
N CYS A 133 6.07 -11.71 0.11
CA CYS A 133 5.27 -12.82 0.62
C CYS A 133 4.65 -12.51 1.99
N ASN A 134 5.46 -11.96 2.91
CA ASN A 134 4.97 -11.54 4.23
C ASN A 134 3.94 -10.41 4.13
N HIS A 135 4.09 -9.48 3.19
CA HIS A 135 3.09 -8.45 2.94
C HIS A 135 1.78 -9.05 2.42
N LEU A 136 1.82 -9.99 1.48
CA LEU A 136 0.64 -10.68 0.97
C LEU A 136 -0.08 -11.46 2.09
N LEU A 137 0.67 -12.13 2.97
CA LEU A 137 0.11 -12.81 4.15
C LEU A 137 -0.64 -11.82 5.07
N VAL A 138 -0.05 -10.65 5.36
CA VAL A 138 -0.72 -9.61 6.17
C VAL A 138 -2.01 -9.14 5.50
N VAL A 139 -2.01 -8.95 4.18
CA VAL A 139 -3.20 -8.55 3.42
C VAL A 139 -4.28 -9.64 3.50
N THR A 140 -3.92 -10.92 3.30
CA THR A 140 -4.86 -12.05 3.41
C THR A 140 -5.45 -12.14 4.83
N LYS A 141 -4.63 -12.02 5.87
CA LYS A 141 -5.09 -11.97 7.26
C LYS A 141 -6.05 -10.80 7.51
N THR A 142 -5.78 -9.64 6.91
CA THR A 142 -6.67 -8.47 7.03
C THR A 142 -8.05 -8.75 6.43
N ALA A 143 -8.10 -9.45 5.30
CA ALA A 143 -9.35 -9.90 4.71
C ALA A 143 -10.08 -10.89 5.62
N CYS A 144 -9.39 -11.90 6.14
CA CYS A 144 -9.97 -12.87 7.10
C CYS A 144 -10.50 -12.17 8.36
N LYS A 145 -9.77 -11.18 8.89
CA LYS A 145 -10.22 -10.36 10.02
C LYS A 145 -11.52 -9.63 9.75
N HIS A 146 -11.64 -9.03 8.55
CA HIS A 146 -12.87 -8.37 8.15
C HIS A 146 -14.02 -9.38 8.06
N LEU A 147 -13.82 -10.51 7.38
CA LEU A 147 -14.84 -11.57 7.27
C LEU A 147 -15.27 -12.11 8.63
N ALA A 148 -14.36 -12.21 9.60
CA ALA A 148 -14.70 -12.60 10.96
C ALA A 148 -15.53 -11.53 11.68
N ARG A 149 -15.25 -10.26 11.47
CA ARG A 149 -16.04 -9.14 12.04
C ARG A 149 -17.45 -9.07 11.45
N GLU A 150 -17.63 -9.47 10.21
CA GLU A 150 -18.92 -9.58 9.54
C GLU A 150 -19.65 -10.91 9.87
N GLY A 151 -19.09 -11.73 10.78
CA GLY A 151 -19.69 -13.01 11.18
C GLY A 151 -19.62 -14.13 10.13
N LEU A 152 -18.90 -13.91 9.02
CA LEU A 152 -18.80 -14.88 7.91
C LEU A 152 -17.73 -15.95 8.14
N LEU A 153 -16.65 -15.61 8.84
CA LEU A 153 -15.62 -16.52 9.30
C LEU A 153 -15.77 -16.72 10.80
N PRO A 154 -15.83 -17.96 11.33
CA PRO A 154 -15.88 -18.20 12.76
C PRO A 154 -14.69 -17.54 13.50
N ALA A 155 -14.95 -16.89 14.63
CA ALA A 155 -13.92 -16.19 15.40
C ALA A 155 -12.74 -17.11 15.79
N ALA A 156 -13.02 -18.39 16.12
CA ALA A 156 -11.99 -19.38 16.41
C ALA A 156 -11.04 -19.59 15.21
N LYS A 157 -11.58 -19.64 13.98
CA LYS A 157 -10.78 -19.76 12.76
C LYS A 157 -9.92 -18.52 12.51
N TRP A 158 -10.42 -17.34 12.81
CA TRP A 158 -9.60 -16.12 12.77
C TRP A 158 -8.42 -16.21 13.75
N VAL A 159 -8.64 -16.68 14.98
CA VAL A 159 -7.57 -16.88 15.98
C VAL A 159 -6.53 -17.88 15.47
N GLU A 160 -6.94 -19.03 14.91
CA GLU A 160 -6.03 -20.00 14.29
C GLU A 160 -5.19 -19.38 13.16
N ILE A 161 -5.83 -18.60 12.27
CA ILE A 161 -5.18 -17.92 11.14
C ILE A 161 -4.12 -16.91 11.61
N GLN A 162 -4.32 -16.26 12.74
CA GLN A 162 -3.33 -15.34 13.30
C GLN A 162 -2.01 -16.01 13.66
N LEU A 163 -2.02 -17.32 14.01
CA LEU A 163 -0.83 -18.10 14.34
C LEU A 163 0.11 -18.34 13.13
N VAL A 164 -0.34 -18.10 11.90
CA VAL A 164 0.54 -18.22 10.73
C VAL A 164 1.59 -17.12 10.78
N GLU A 165 2.84 -17.49 11.00
CA GLU A 165 3.95 -16.56 11.03
C GLU A 165 4.40 -16.15 9.60
N GLY A 166 5.02 -14.98 9.50
CA GLY A 166 5.72 -14.56 8.30
C GLY A 166 7.02 -15.39 8.12
N LEU A 167 7.46 -15.48 6.87
CA LEU A 167 8.72 -16.14 6.52
C LEU A 167 9.90 -15.41 7.18
N LYS A 168 10.80 -16.15 7.85
CA LYS A 168 11.95 -15.61 8.59
C LYS A 168 13.20 -15.58 7.69
N LEU A 169 14.02 -14.55 7.88
CA LEU A 169 15.30 -14.42 7.18
C LEU A 169 16.20 -15.65 7.46
N GLY A 170 16.80 -16.20 6.42
CA GLY A 170 17.67 -17.37 6.51
C GLY A 170 16.94 -18.71 6.78
N ARG A 171 15.60 -18.73 6.87
CA ARG A 171 14.78 -19.93 7.15
C ARG A 171 13.72 -20.19 6.06
N THR A 172 13.97 -19.76 4.85
CA THR A 172 13.03 -19.88 3.72
C THR A 172 13.81 -19.83 2.40
N GLU A 173 13.28 -20.48 1.39
CA GLU A 173 13.78 -20.43 0.00
C GLU A 173 13.36 -19.14 -0.72
N ALA A 174 12.48 -18.33 -0.13
CA ALA A 174 12.09 -17.06 -0.70
C ALA A 174 13.32 -16.15 -0.87
N ARG A 175 13.48 -15.60 -2.08
CA ARG A 175 14.58 -14.69 -2.33
C ARG A 175 14.49 -13.46 -1.42
N GLU A 176 15.64 -12.96 -1.00
CA GLU A 176 15.69 -11.66 -0.30
C GLU A 176 15.61 -10.51 -1.32
N SER A 177 14.89 -9.48 -0.95
CA SER A 177 14.94 -8.22 -1.71
C SER A 177 16.27 -7.53 -1.41
N GLN A 178 16.94 -7.04 -2.46
CA GLN A 178 18.11 -6.21 -2.26
C GLN A 178 17.78 -5.01 -1.37
N GLU A 179 18.70 -4.68 -0.49
CA GLU A 179 18.58 -3.51 0.35
C GLU A 179 18.65 -2.24 -0.50
N THR A 180 17.75 -1.30 -0.24
CA THR A 180 17.77 -0.03 -0.96
C THR A 180 18.93 0.82 -0.40
N ARG A 181 20.02 0.93 -1.13
CA ARG A 181 21.20 1.72 -0.78
C ARG A 181 21.15 3.10 -1.43
N PRO A 182 21.87 4.10 -0.86
CA PRO A 182 22.14 5.34 -1.57
C PRO A 182 22.76 5.05 -2.94
N VAL A 183 22.48 5.91 -3.92
CA VAL A 183 23.11 5.83 -5.24
C VAL A 183 24.57 6.28 -5.10
N PRO A 184 25.56 5.53 -5.63
CA PRO A 184 26.93 5.99 -5.68
C PRO A 184 27.04 7.35 -6.39
N GLU A 185 27.86 8.23 -5.87
CA GLU A 185 27.99 9.61 -6.40
C GLU A 185 28.47 9.61 -7.86
N ALA A 186 29.40 8.73 -8.19
CA ALA A 186 29.90 8.53 -9.55
C ALA A 186 28.76 8.16 -10.53
N ASP A 187 27.84 7.26 -10.11
CA ASP A 187 26.71 6.83 -10.94
C ASP A 187 25.70 7.98 -11.13
N LEU A 188 25.49 8.81 -10.09
CA LEU A 188 24.67 10.01 -10.22
C LEU A 188 25.25 10.95 -11.26
N TYR A 189 26.52 11.32 -11.16
CA TYR A 189 27.18 12.22 -12.11
C TYR A 189 27.19 11.67 -13.53
N ALA A 190 27.46 10.39 -13.71
CA ALA A 190 27.43 9.73 -15.01
C ALA A 190 26.04 9.70 -15.64
N THR A 191 24.98 9.58 -14.82
CA THR A 191 23.60 9.52 -15.30
C THR A 191 23.05 10.88 -15.72
N MET A 192 23.45 11.96 -15.04
CA MET A 192 22.86 13.30 -15.21
C MET A 192 22.91 13.83 -16.65
N PRO A 193 24.03 13.74 -17.42
CA PRO A 193 24.09 14.23 -18.81
C PRO A 193 23.10 13.52 -19.75
N HIS A 194 22.64 12.35 -19.40
CA HIS A 194 21.68 11.57 -20.18
C HIS A 194 20.20 11.87 -19.82
N CYS A 195 19.97 12.80 -18.88
CA CYS A 195 18.67 13.27 -18.48
C CYS A 195 18.32 14.60 -19.16
N SER A 196 17.02 14.84 -19.40
CA SER A 196 16.56 16.19 -19.77
C SER A 196 16.78 17.17 -18.62
N GLN A 197 16.91 18.48 -18.91
CA GLN A 197 17.13 19.52 -17.90
C GLN A 197 16.09 19.43 -16.76
N VAL A 198 14.83 19.24 -17.10
CA VAL A 198 13.77 19.09 -16.07
C VAL A 198 14.03 17.91 -15.14
N VAL A 199 14.50 16.79 -15.68
CA VAL A 199 14.79 15.58 -14.86
C VAL A 199 16.07 15.82 -14.03
N GLN A 200 17.07 16.49 -14.54
CA GLN A 200 18.25 16.89 -13.78
C GLN A 200 17.87 17.80 -12.61
N ASP A 201 17.03 18.79 -12.86
CA ASP A 201 16.52 19.71 -11.83
C ASP A 201 15.68 18.94 -10.78
N MET A 202 14.84 17.98 -11.21
CA MET A 202 14.09 17.11 -10.30
C MET A 202 15.01 16.26 -9.40
N VAL A 203 16.07 15.68 -9.95
CA VAL A 203 17.07 14.89 -9.21
C VAL A 203 17.75 15.79 -8.17
N THR A 204 18.23 16.96 -8.58
CA THR A 204 18.95 17.90 -7.72
C THR A 204 18.06 18.42 -6.58
N VAL A 205 16.83 18.86 -6.88
CA VAL A 205 15.88 19.31 -5.85
C VAL A 205 15.57 18.17 -4.88
N GLN A 206 15.44 16.93 -5.36
CA GLN A 206 15.18 15.78 -4.51
C GLN A 206 16.37 15.44 -3.59
N LEU A 207 17.59 15.55 -4.06
CA LEU A 207 18.83 15.42 -3.26
C LEU A 207 18.90 16.50 -2.18
N LEU A 208 18.66 17.75 -2.54
CA LEU A 208 18.76 18.90 -1.63
C LEU A 208 17.68 18.92 -0.55
N THR A 209 16.47 18.40 -0.84
CA THR A 209 15.32 18.47 0.07
C THR A 209 15.02 17.14 0.78
N GLY A 210 15.54 16.03 0.28
CA GLY A 210 15.19 14.69 0.75
C GLY A 210 13.72 14.33 0.57
N CYS A 211 12.93 15.05 -0.23
CA CYS A 211 11.53 14.79 -0.44
C CYS A 211 11.31 13.46 -1.18
N ARG A 212 10.11 12.86 -1.02
CA ARG A 212 9.77 11.66 -1.80
C ARG A 212 9.49 12.03 -3.24
N SER A 213 9.81 11.13 -4.18
CA SER A 213 9.53 11.33 -5.61
C SER A 213 8.07 11.72 -5.87
N GLY A 214 7.12 11.11 -5.13
CA GLY A 214 5.71 11.46 -5.23
C GLY A 214 5.34 12.82 -4.63
N GLU A 215 6.14 13.39 -3.72
CA GLU A 215 5.98 14.74 -3.19
C GLU A 215 6.55 15.74 -4.22
N LEU A 216 7.71 15.45 -4.78
CA LEU A 216 8.37 16.28 -5.80
C LEU A 216 7.50 16.49 -7.05
N ILE A 217 7.00 15.42 -7.66
CA ILE A 217 6.18 15.50 -8.88
C ILE A 217 4.83 16.22 -8.69
N ARG A 218 4.39 16.38 -7.45
CA ARG A 218 3.16 17.10 -7.09
C ARG A 218 3.42 18.49 -6.52
N MET A 219 4.69 18.91 -6.48
CA MET A 219 5.04 20.25 -6.03
C MET A 219 4.46 21.27 -7.02
N SER A 220 3.73 22.24 -6.50
CA SER A 220 3.13 23.35 -7.27
C SER A 220 3.36 24.66 -6.55
N TRP A 221 3.29 25.78 -7.27
CA TRP A 221 3.47 27.09 -6.67
C TRP A 221 2.42 27.43 -5.60
N GLU A 222 1.23 26.86 -5.71
CA GLU A 222 0.16 26.97 -4.71
C GLU A 222 0.52 26.32 -3.37
N THR A 223 1.47 25.37 -3.38
CA THR A 223 1.90 24.61 -2.20
C THR A 223 3.24 25.08 -1.64
N VAL A 224 3.88 26.06 -2.30
CA VAL A 224 5.16 26.64 -1.89
C VAL A 224 4.93 27.99 -1.24
N GLU A 225 5.17 28.06 0.06
CA GLU A 225 5.19 29.32 0.84
C GLU A 225 6.59 29.89 0.79
N LYS A 226 6.72 31.16 0.41
CA LYS A 226 7.99 31.89 0.33
C LYS A 226 8.15 32.76 1.58
N HIS A 227 9.17 32.47 2.39
CA HIS A 227 9.53 33.23 3.57
C HIS A 227 10.96 33.80 3.44
N PRO A 228 11.32 34.87 4.15
CA PRO A 228 12.68 35.41 4.13
C PRO A 228 13.74 34.38 4.49
N ASP A 229 13.45 33.52 5.49
CA ASP A 229 14.35 32.50 6.03
C ASP A 229 14.40 31.20 5.21
N GLY A 230 13.65 31.12 4.13
CA GLY A 230 13.58 29.92 3.27
C GLY A 230 12.19 29.61 2.77
N TRP A 231 12.08 28.77 1.75
CA TRP A 231 10.79 28.35 1.22
C TRP A 231 10.36 27.04 1.85
N VAL A 232 9.04 26.85 2.00
CA VAL A 232 8.45 25.64 2.55
C VAL A 232 7.35 25.14 1.60
N CYS A 233 7.48 23.92 1.11
CA CYS A 233 6.40 23.26 0.38
C CYS A 233 5.57 22.40 1.34
N ARG A 234 4.23 22.59 1.32
CA ARG A 234 3.25 21.82 2.10
C ARG A 234 2.38 20.97 1.15
N PRO A 235 2.82 19.77 0.78
CA PRO A 235 2.04 18.94 -0.14
C PRO A 235 0.69 18.58 0.48
N PRO A 236 -0.44 18.82 -0.23
CA PRO A 236 -1.79 18.57 0.28
C PRO A 236 -2.07 17.08 0.46
N ARG A 237 -1.29 16.23 -0.20
CA ARG A 237 -1.39 14.78 -0.13
C ARG A 237 -0.01 14.14 0.06
N HIS A 238 0.15 13.39 1.13
CA HIS A 238 1.34 12.58 1.37
C HIS A 238 0.96 11.26 2.05
N LYS A 239 1.88 10.30 2.11
CA LYS A 239 1.66 8.92 2.59
C LYS A 239 0.95 8.83 3.96
N ASN A 240 1.15 9.82 4.84
CA ASN A 240 0.62 9.84 6.20
C ASN A 240 -0.47 10.91 6.43
N ALA A 241 -0.99 11.55 5.38
CA ALA A 241 -2.01 12.61 5.49
C ALA A 241 -3.28 12.12 6.19
N TRP A 242 -3.69 10.86 5.98
CA TRP A 242 -4.84 10.25 6.63
C TRP A 242 -4.74 10.13 8.16
N ARG A 243 -3.54 10.32 8.72
CA ARG A 243 -3.28 10.33 10.17
C ARG A 243 -3.27 11.75 10.75
N GLY A 244 -3.73 12.75 10.02
CA GLY A 244 -3.78 14.15 10.47
C GLY A 244 -2.40 14.83 10.58
N HIS A 245 -1.34 14.29 9.95
CA HIS A 245 0.00 14.87 10.05
C HIS A 245 0.26 15.82 8.90
N ALA A 246 0.71 17.05 9.21
CA ALA A 246 1.25 17.96 8.23
C ALA A 246 2.65 17.49 7.78
N ARG A 247 2.95 17.64 6.50
CA ARG A 247 4.29 17.44 5.93
C ARG A 247 4.82 18.78 5.42
N SER A 248 5.97 19.21 5.93
CA SER A 248 6.71 20.36 5.43
C SER A 248 7.99 19.89 4.76
N ILE A 249 8.27 20.41 3.57
CA ILE A 249 9.50 20.19 2.82
C ILE A 249 10.21 21.54 2.77
N HIS A 250 11.32 21.65 3.48
CA HIS A 250 12.11 22.88 3.49
C HIS A 250 12.96 22.94 2.24
N ILE A 251 12.98 24.11 1.60
CA ILE A 251 13.62 24.39 0.30
C ILE A 251 14.67 25.46 0.54
N GLY A 252 15.93 25.03 0.63
CA GLY A 252 17.08 25.91 0.83
C GLY A 252 17.46 26.70 -0.44
N PRO A 253 18.41 27.64 -0.31
CA PRO A 253 18.75 28.59 -1.41
C PRO A 253 19.11 27.92 -2.74
N GLN A 254 19.87 26.83 -2.72
CA GLN A 254 20.25 26.12 -3.95
C GLN A 254 19.02 25.50 -4.65
N ALA A 255 18.11 24.88 -3.90
CA ALA A 255 16.88 24.34 -4.47
C ALA A 255 15.95 25.45 -4.96
N GLN A 256 15.89 26.61 -4.26
CA GLN A 256 15.14 27.78 -4.68
C GLN A 256 15.64 28.30 -6.04
N SER A 257 16.95 28.41 -6.24
CA SER A 257 17.52 28.87 -7.51
C SER A 257 17.10 27.98 -8.69
N ILE A 258 17.00 26.69 -8.47
CA ILE A 258 16.50 25.74 -9.48
C ILE A 258 15.02 25.97 -9.74
N LEU A 259 14.20 26.04 -8.68
CA LEU A 259 12.76 26.21 -8.80
C LEU A 259 12.38 27.54 -9.50
N ARG A 260 13.14 28.61 -9.29
CA ARG A 260 12.92 29.93 -9.96
C ARG A 260 12.93 29.84 -11.49
N ARG A 261 13.61 28.85 -12.09
CA ARG A 261 13.57 28.63 -13.56
C ARG A 261 12.17 28.25 -14.07
N TYR A 262 11.28 27.85 -13.17
CA TYR A 262 9.91 27.43 -13.46
C TYR A 262 8.87 28.44 -12.99
N GLU A 263 9.28 29.62 -12.47
CA GLU A 263 8.35 30.69 -12.07
C GLU A 263 7.53 31.18 -13.27
N GLY A 264 6.32 31.64 -12.99
CA GLY A 264 5.38 32.09 -14.02
C GLY A 264 4.60 30.97 -14.72
N ARG A 265 4.88 29.69 -14.43
CA ARG A 265 4.10 28.57 -14.96
C ARG A 265 3.00 28.20 -13.95
N PRO A 266 1.72 28.16 -14.37
CA PRO A 266 0.66 27.76 -13.45
C PRO A 266 0.71 26.25 -13.11
N GLY A 267 0.23 25.88 -11.93
CA GLY A 267 0.08 24.48 -11.51
C GLY A 267 1.39 23.82 -11.07
N LEU A 268 1.65 22.61 -11.57
CA LEU A 268 2.81 21.83 -11.16
C LEU A 268 4.12 22.44 -11.67
N ILE A 269 5.13 22.46 -10.80
CA ILE A 269 6.46 23.01 -11.11
C ILE A 269 7.16 22.17 -12.18
N PHE A 270 7.14 20.84 -12.03
CA PHE A 270 7.81 19.92 -12.96
C PHE A 270 6.81 19.24 -13.87
N THR A 271 6.83 19.62 -15.14
CA THR A 271 6.00 19.05 -16.20
C THR A 271 6.85 18.70 -17.42
N TRP A 272 6.32 17.82 -18.28
CA TRP A 272 6.88 17.62 -19.62
C TRP A 272 6.76 18.90 -20.46
N GLY A 273 7.51 19.00 -21.54
CA GLY A 273 7.43 20.15 -22.46
C GLY A 273 6.02 20.49 -22.96
N SER A 274 5.11 19.51 -22.99
CA SER A 274 3.70 19.69 -23.31
C SER A 274 2.80 20.06 -22.12
N GLY A 275 3.37 20.39 -20.95
CA GLY A 275 2.61 20.67 -19.71
C GLY A 275 2.05 19.44 -19.00
N LYS A 276 2.28 18.23 -19.51
CA LYS A 276 1.79 16.99 -18.88
C LYS A 276 2.54 16.69 -17.57
N PRO A 277 1.83 16.25 -16.49
CA PRO A 277 2.45 15.92 -15.22
C PRO A 277 3.34 14.67 -15.33
N TYR A 278 4.44 14.67 -14.59
CA TYR A 278 5.18 13.44 -14.33
C TYR A 278 4.38 12.52 -13.40
N THR A 279 4.53 11.21 -13.60
CA THR A 279 4.16 10.19 -12.62
C THR A 279 5.42 9.64 -11.98
N VAL A 280 5.30 9.01 -10.78
CA VAL A 280 6.45 8.33 -10.15
C VAL A 280 7.05 7.28 -11.09
N SER A 281 6.21 6.58 -11.84
CA SER A 281 6.64 5.58 -12.83
C SER A 281 7.35 6.22 -14.03
N SER A 282 6.85 7.32 -14.58
CA SER A 282 7.50 7.97 -15.71
C SER A 282 8.85 8.60 -15.31
N TYR A 283 8.92 9.24 -14.15
CA TYR A 283 10.18 9.73 -13.60
C TYR A 283 11.20 8.61 -13.42
N ALA A 284 10.81 7.49 -12.80
CA ALA A 284 11.69 6.32 -12.66
C ALA A 284 12.14 5.75 -14.02
N LYS A 285 11.24 5.66 -15.01
CA LYS A 285 11.59 5.20 -16.36
C LYS A 285 12.61 6.09 -17.06
N HIS A 286 12.55 7.41 -16.85
CA HIS A 286 13.56 8.33 -17.38
C HIS A 286 14.93 8.05 -16.80
N ILE A 287 15.01 7.94 -15.47
CA ILE A 287 16.27 7.62 -14.79
C ILE A 287 16.83 6.27 -15.28
N LEU A 288 16.01 5.20 -15.30
CA LEU A 288 16.48 3.90 -15.77
C LEU A 288 17.04 3.91 -17.21
N ARG A 289 16.40 4.70 -18.10
CA ARG A 289 16.92 4.87 -19.47
C ARG A 289 18.25 5.64 -19.49
N ALA A 290 18.39 6.65 -18.62
CA ALA A 290 19.62 7.40 -18.48
C ALA A 290 20.75 6.54 -17.92
N CYS A 291 20.50 5.70 -16.89
CA CYS A 291 21.47 4.75 -16.37
C CYS A 291 21.99 3.80 -17.46
N ARG A 292 21.09 3.24 -18.28
CA ARG A 292 21.49 2.37 -19.40
C ARG A 292 22.37 3.07 -20.43
N ARG A 293 22.08 4.35 -20.74
CA ARG A 293 22.93 5.16 -21.64
C ARG A 293 24.27 5.47 -21.03
N ALA A 294 24.29 5.75 -19.72
CA ALA A 294 25.51 6.01 -18.96
C ALA A 294 26.32 4.72 -18.66
N ARG A 295 25.74 3.52 -18.90
CA ARG A 295 26.34 2.22 -18.59
C ARG A 295 26.68 2.06 -17.10
N VAL A 296 25.82 2.57 -16.22
CA VAL A 296 25.92 2.41 -14.77
C VAL A 296 24.78 1.52 -14.24
N ASP A 297 24.90 1.08 -13.00
CA ASP A 297 23.86 0.29 -12.34
C ASP A 297 22.53 1.06 -12.28
N GLU A 298 21.43 0.34 -12.50
CA GLU A 298 20.09 0.93 -12.51
C GLU A 298 19.70 1.40 -11.11
N TRP A 299 19.48 2.69 -10.96
CA TRP A 299 18.97 3.27 -9.73
C TRP A 299 17.59 3.93 -9.94
N ARG A 300 16.90 4.22 -8.86
CA ARG A 300 15.55 4.78 -8.87
C ARG A 300 15.47 6.05 -8.03
N PRO A 301 14.61 7.02 -8.39
CA PRO A 301 14.48 8.30 -7.67
C PRO A 301 14.24 8.17 -6.16
N GLY A 302 13.64 7.05 -5.70
CA GLY A 302 13.46 6.79 -4.28
C GLY A 302 14.77 6.70 -3.48
N GLN A 303 15.88 6.31 -4.12
CA GLN A 303 17.20 6.19 -3.50
C GLN A 303 17.84 7.55 -3.22
N LEU A 304 17.49 8.60 -3.97
CA LEU A 304 18.00 9.96 -3.75
C LEU A 304 17.65 10.48 -2.35
N ARG A 305 16.53 10.05 -1.81
CA ARG A 305 16.16 10.36 -0.43
C ARG A 305 17.09 9.67 0.59
N HIS A 306 17.64 8.50 0.25
CA HIS A 306 18.67 7.84 1.05
C HIS A 306 19.98 8.61 0.95
N ASN A 307 20.35 9.11 -0.24
CA ASN A 307 21.52 10.00 -0.40
C ASN A 307 21.38 11.26 0.46
N ALA A 308 20.24 11.95 0.37
CA ALA A 308 19.96 13.14 1.20
C ALA A 308 20.05 12.81 2.70
N ALA A 309 19.46 11.69 3.14
CA ALA A 309 19.53 11.25 4.53
C ALA A 309 20.97 11.05 5.00
N THR A 310 21.77 10.38 4.18
CA THR A 310 23.18 10.10 4.46
C THR A 310 24.01 11.38 4.59
N VAL A 311 23.82 12.35 3.68
CA VAL A 311 24.52 13.64 3.71
C VAL A 311 24.12 14.47 4.94
N ILE A 312 22.80 14.60 5.20
CA ILE A 312 22.29 15.37 6.34
C ILE A 312 22.74 14.73 7.66
N GLN A 313 22.69 13.42 7.79
CA GLN A 313 23.15 12.71 8.97
C GLN A 313 24.65 12.94 9.22
N GLY A 314 25.45 12.85 8.17
CA GLY A 314 26.89 13.08 8.30
C GLY A 314 27.28 14.52 8.68
N ALA A 315 26.49 15.51 8.22
CA ALA A 315 26.77 16.91 8.49
C ALA A 315 26.10 17.43 9.79
N LEU A 316 24.87 17.02 10.10
CA LEU A 316 24.02 17.61 11.15
C LEU A 316 23.48 16.59 12.14
N GLY A 317 23.82 15.32 12.01
CA GLY A 317 23.38 14.24 12.90
C GLY A 317 21.98 13.67 12.60
N TRP A 318 21.60 12.67 13.41
CA TRP A 318 20.38 11.87 13.22
C TRP A 318 19.07 12.66 13.38
N ASP A 319 19.05 13.58 14.33
CA ASP A 319 17.81 14.34 14.60
C ASP A 319 17.49 15.31 13.47
N ALA A 320 18.50 15.96 12.89
CA ALA A 320 18.33 16.79 11.71
C ALA A 320 17.85 15.97 10.51
N ALA A 321 18.47 14.82 10.24
CA ALA A 321 18.04 13.92 9.18
C ALA A 321 16.60 13.45 9.38
N ARG A 322 16.22 13.08 10.61
CA ARG A 322 14.85 12.70 10.97
C ARG A 322 13.85 13.83 10.73
N ALA A 323 14.16 15.03 11.15
CA ALA A 323 13.32 16.21 10.99
C ALA A 323 13.07 16.54 9.51
N VAL A 324 14.14 16.67 8.72
CA VAL A 324 14.06 16.98 7.27
C VAL A 324 13.29 15.90 6.52
N LEU A 325 13.57 14.64 6.81
CA LEU A 325 12.88 13.52 6.17
C LEU A 325 11.45 13.32 6.69
N GLY A 326 11.08 13.87 7.83
CA GLY A 326 9.77 13.65 8.46
C GLY A 326 9.58 12.19 8.90
N HIS A 327 10.59 11.58 9.49
CA HIS A 327 10.51 10.27 10.12
C HIS A 327 10.12 10.41 11.59
N ARG A 328 9.06 9.70 12.02
CA ARG A 328 8.57 9.77 13.40
C ARG A 328 9.24 8.79 14.36
N THR A 329 9.74 7.67 13.85
CA THR A 329 10.33 6.61 14.66
C THR A 329 11.78 6.38 14.29
N VAL A 330 12.62 6.17 15.31
CA VAL A 330 14.05 5.85 15.17
C VAL A 330 14.26 4.58 14.33
N SER A 331 13.32 3.62 14.41
CA SER A 331 13.38 2.37 13.63
C SER A 331 13.36 2.56 12.11
N THR A 332 12.73 3.63 11.62
CA THR A 332 12.72 3.96 10.17
C THR A 332 14.07 4.56 9.73
N THR A 333 14.84 5.07 10.66
CA THR A 333 16.16 5.68 10.43
C THR A 333 17.28 4.65 10.54
N ARG A 334 17.05 3.51 11.20
CA ARG A 334 17.99 2.38 11.34
C ARG A 334 18.45 1.72 10.04
N ILE A 335 17.80 1.99 8.92
CA ILE A 335 18.23 1.55 7.57
C ILE A 335 19.60 2.17 7.19
N TYR A 336 20.08 3.14 7.97
CA TYR A 336 21.37 3.82 7.79
C TYR A 336 22.45 3.37 8.79
N ALA A 337 22.24 2.23 9.46
CA ALA A 337 23.07 1.73 10.56
C ALA A 337 24.51 1.32 10.18
N ASP A 338 24.83 1.16 8.89
CA ASP A 338 26.21 0.86 8.47
C ASP A 338 27.21 1.97 8.84
N ARG A 339 26.73 3.20 9.06
CA ARG A 339 27.55 4.31 9.59
C ARG A 339 27.68 4.32 11.10
N ASP A 340 26.77 3.69 11.82
CA ASP A 340 26.90 3.55 13.28
C ASP A 340 28.09 2.66 13.64
N ALA A 341 28.39 1.64 12.83
CA ALA A 341 29.59 0.82 12.99
C ALA A 341 30.87 1.63 12.77
N ALA A 342 30.91 2.51 11.77
CA ALA A 342 32.07 3.40 11.55
C ALA A 342 32.19 4.45 12.64
N ALA A 343 31.10 5.04 13.11
CA ALA A 343 31.08 5.98 14.22
C ALA A 343 31.50 5.31 15.55
N ALA A 344 31.00 4.07 15.78
CA ALA A 344 31.40 3.29 16.94
C ALA A 344 32.91 2.92 16.92
N ALA A 345 33.42 2.53 15.75
CA ALA A 345 34.85 2.26 15.58
C ALA A 345 35.70 3.53 15.76
N GLU A 346 35.23 4.70 15.29
CA GLU A 346 35.90 5.98 15.53
C GLU A 346 35.84 6.41 16.99
N ALA A 347 34.66 6.24 17.62
CA ALA A 347 34.55 6.49 19.07
C ALA A 347 35.47 5.58 19.90
N ALA A 348 35.51 4.29 19.54
CA ALA A 348 36.45 3.36 20.20
C ALA A 348 37.91 3.76 20.02
N ARG A 349 38.30 4.26 18.84
CA ARG A 349 39.67 4.78 18.60
C ARG A 349 39.97 6.03 19.38
N ARG A 350 39.00 6.88 19.67
CA ARG A 350 39.18 8.15 20.40
C ARG A 350 39.10 7.99 21.92
N LEU A 351 38.37 7.02 22.40
CA LEU A 351 38.03 6.87 23.81
C LEU A 351 38.75 5.67 24.46
N GLY A 352 39.25 4.74 23.70
CA GLY A 352 39.95 3.55 24.15
C GLY A 352 41.32 3.42 23.58
#